data_516fd010dad2d4ba538dd595bf53a365
#
_entry.id   516fd010dad2d4ba538dd595bf53a365
#
_cell.length_a   1.000
_cell.length_b   1.000
_cell.length_c   1.000
_cell.angle_alpha   90.00
_cell.angle_beta   90.00
_cell.angle_gamma   90.00
#
_symmetry.space_group_name_H-M   'P 1'
#
loop_
_entity.id
_entity.type
_entity.pdbx_description
1 polymer ?
#
loop_
_entity_poly.entity_id
_entity_poly.type
_entity_poly.pdbx_seq_one_letter_code
_entity_poly.pdbx_strand_id
1 'polypeptide(L)'
;MRIFKCILLGGMLLLSSSAALAQVSLSQNSSGSNVFSLVGKKDKACVYYDAKDFEVVKTTAGLFANDVKEVSGQLLGVATTKEAPQKNCIIIGTLGHNEWIDQMVAKKKLDVEPLKNRWESYLVQLVRNPLPGVDKALVIVGSDRRGAAYGLLSVSRTIGVSPWYWWADAPIIKKDQLHLKVDKYISKEPTVKYRG
;
A
#
# COMPACT_ATOMS: atom_id res chain seq x y z
N MET A 1 45.70 56.28 -9.81
CA MET A 1 44.31 56.01 -10.17
C MET A 1 44.15 54.48 -10.25
N ARG A 2 43.70 53.85 -9.14
CA ARG A 2 43.62 52.38 -9.03
C ARG A 2 42.16 51.96 -9.20
N ILE A 3 41.87 51.17 -10.23
CA ILE A 3 40.55 50.64 -10.54
C ILE A 3 40.37 49.31 -9.77
N PHE A 4 39.47 49.30 -8.82
CA PHE A 4 39.04 48.09 -8.09
C PHE A 4 38.09 47.30 -9.01
N LYS A 5 38.48 46.09 -9.39
CA LYS A 5 37.57 45.11 -10.03
C LYS A 5 36.84 44.34 -8.91
N CYS A 6 35.54 44.58 -8.75
CA CYS A 6 34.67 43.74 -7.95
C CYS A 6 34.40 42.46 -8.74
N ILE A 7 34.85 41.32 -8.20
CA ILE A 7 34.49 39.99 -8.66
C ILE A 7 33.19 39.60 -7.92
N LEU A 8 32.07 39.58 -8.64
CA LEU A 8 30.80 39.00 -8.17
C LEU A 8 30.93 37.49 -8.21
N LEU A 9 31.08 36.85 -7.06
CA LEU A 9 30.96 35.40 -6.87
C LEU A 9 29.46 35.05 -6.83
N GLY A 10 28.92 34.64 -7.97
CA GLY A 10 27.57 34.09 -8.06
C GLY A 10 27.51 32.71 -7.43
N GLY A 11 27.02 32.64 -6.19
CA GLY A 11 26.75 31.37 -5.53
C GLY A 11 25.56 30.67 -6.21
N MET A 12 25.84 29.60 -6.94
CA MET A 12 24.84 28.71 -7.54
C MET A 12 24.27 27.83 -6.41
N LEU A 13 23.11 28.19 -5.89
CA LEU A 13 22.35 27.35 -4.95
C LEU A 13 21.86 26.12 -5.73
N LEU A 14 22.51 24.98 -5.52
CA LEU A 14 22.01 23.68 -5.92
C LEU A 14 20.81 23.34 -5.04
N LEU A 15 19.60 23.61 -5.51
CA LEU A 15 18.36 23.07 -4.96
C LEU A 15 18.36 21.56 -5.21
N SER A 16 18.88 20.79 -4.25
CA SER A 16 18.67 19.35 -4.21
C SER A 16 17.20 19.11 -3.92
N SER A 17 16.40 18.91 -4.97
CA SER A 17 15.04 18.36 -4.82
C SER A 17 15.18 16.93 -4.34
N SER A 18 15.09 16.72 -3.01
CA SER A 18 14.85 15.39 -2.46
C SER A 18 13.49 14.93 -2.99
N ALA A 19 13.50 14.03 -3.99
CA ALA A 19 12.30 13.32 -4.39
C ALA A 19 11.78 12.57 -3.15
N ALA A 20 10.74 13.10 -2.53
CA ALA A 20 10.03 12.41 -1.47
C ALA A 20 9.54 11.08 -2.08
N LEU A 21 10.13 9.96 -1.66
CA LEU A 21 9.67 8.65 -2.06
C LEU A 21 8.22 8.54 -1.59
N ALA A 22 7.31 8.42 -2.54
CA ALA A 22 5.91 8.16 -2.27
C ALA A 22 5.81 6.98 -1.31
N GLN A 23 5.15 7.17 -0.18
CA GLN A 23 5.09 6.20 0.91
C GLN A 23 3.65 6.10 1.42
N VAL A 24 3.28 4.90 1.87
CA VAL A 24 2.06 4.71 2.65
C VAL A 24 2.33 5.19 4.07
N SER A 25 1.48 6.06 4.59
CA SER A 25 1.59 6.59 5.95
C SER A 25 0.23 6.73 6.61
N LEU A 26 0.20 6.79 7.94
CA LEU A 26 -1.03 7.10 8.66
C LEU A 26 -1.43 8.55 8.42
N SER A 27 -2.73 8.78 8.25
CA SER A 27 -3.35 10.10 8.17
C SER A 27 -4.22 10.35 9.39
N GLN A 28 -4.11 11.53 9.97
CA GLN A 28 -5.05 11.98 11.01
C GLN A 28 -6.37 12.48 10.40
N ASN A 29 -6.35 12.85 9.12
CA ASN A 29 -7.54 13.31 8.40
C ASN A 29 -8.27 12.14 7.76
N SER A 30 -9.59 12.12 7.89
CA SER A 30 -10.48 11.14 7.25
C SER A 30 -10.79 11.45 5.79
N SER A 31 -10.47 12.65 5.33
CA SER A 31 -10.77 13.15 3.98
C SER A 31 -9.52 13.63 3.27
N GLY A 32 -9.52 13.48 1.94
CA GLY A 32 -8.42 13.90 1.07
C GLY A 32 -8.39 13.09 -0.22
N SER A 33 -7.75 13.66 -1.23
CA SER A 33 -7.68 13.02 -2.54
C SER A 33 -6.92 11.70 -2.52
N ASN A 34 -5.94 11.57 -1.66
CA ASN A 34 -5.06 10.42 -1.50
C ASN A 34 -5.23 9.74 -0.14
N VAL A 35 -6.38 9.95 0.53
CA VAL A 35 -6.69 9.29 1.80
C VAL A 35 -7.65 8.14 1.57
N PHE A 36 -7.28 6.97 2.12
CA PHE A 36 -8.09 5.76 2.16
C PHE A 36 -8.49 5.44 3.61
N SER A 37 -9.78 5.23 3.85
CA SER A 37 -10.29 4.85 5.18
C SER A 37 -10.30 3.32 5.30
N LEU A 38 -9.47 2.78 6.18
CA LEU A 38 -9.52 1.37 6.58
C LEU A 38 -10.66 1.14 7.56
N VAL A 39 -10.71 1.99 8.59
CA VAL A 39 -11.74 1.99 9.63
C VAL A 39 -12.13 3.43 9.87
N GLY A 40 -13.36 3.76 9.51
CA GLY A 40 -14.00 5.04 9.76
C GLY A 40 -14.95 4.98 10.96
N LYS A 41 -15.69 6.08 11.20
CA LYS A 41 -16.66 6.14 12.30
C LYS A 41 -17.84 5.19 12.12
N LYS A 42 -18.29 4.95 10.89
CA LYS A 42 -19.48 4.15 10.56
C LYS A 42 -19.23 3.08 9.50
N ASP A 43 -18.07 3.08 8.89
CA ASP A 43 -17.70 2.20 7.79
C ASP A 43 -16.33 1.57 8.03
N LYS A 44 -16.13 0.42 7.44
CA LYS A 44 -14.85 -0.28 7.41
C LYS A 44 -14.67 -0.92 6.04
N ALA A 45 -13.43 -0.98 5.59
CA ALA A 45 -13.08 -1.62 4.33
C ALA A 45 -13.23 -3.15 4.41
N CYS A 46 -13.35 -3.79 3.24
CA CYS A 46 -13.26 -5.23 3.09
C CYS A 46 -12.05 -5.56 2.22
N VAL A 47 -11.36 -6.64 2.54
CA VAL A 47 -10.21 -7.15 1.77
C VAL A 47 -10.70 -8.17 0.76
N TYR A 48 -10.37 -7.96 -0.51
CA TYR A 48 -10.72 -8.87 -1.60
C TYR A 48 -9.48 -9.49 -2.22
N TYR A 49 -9.53 -10.80 -2.40
CA TYR A 49 -8.51 -11.58 -3.11
C TYR A 49 -9.17 -12.48 -4.16
N ASP A 50 -8.43 -12.90 -5.17
CA ASP A 50 -8.92 -13.88 -6.13
C ASP A 50 -8.74 -15.29 -5.56
N ALA A 51 -9.80 -16.10 -5.61
CA ALA A 51 -9.75 -17.49 -5.14
C ALA A 51 -8.80 -18.40 -5.96
N LYS A 52 -8.39 -17.94 -7.14
CA LYS A 52 -7.40 -18.62 -7.99
C LYS A 52 -5.96 -18.21 -7.70
N ASP A 53 -5.76 -17.15 -6.88
CA ASP A 53 -4.43 -16.72 -6.46
C ASP A 53 -3.82 -17.70 -5.44
N PHE A 54 -2.57 -17.55 -5.13
CA PHE A 54 -1.84 -18.42 -4.20
C PHE A 54 -2.42 -18.35 -2.78
N GLU A 55 -2.43 -19.48 -2.07
CA GLU A 55 -2.96 -19.60 -0.70
C GLU A 55 -2.33 -18.58 0.29
N VAL A 56 -1.06 -18.21 0.08
CA VAL A 56 -0.39 -17.20 0.91
C VAL A 56 -1.09 -15.84 0.82
N VAL A 57 -1.71 -15.49 -0.31
CA VAL A 57 -2.44 -14.22 -0.49
C VAL A 57 -3.68 -14.22 0.38
N LYS A 58 -4.46 -15.31 0.35
CA LYS A 58 -5.63 -15.51 1.24
C LYS A 58 -5.23 -15.48 2.71
N THR A 59 -4.19 -16.23 3.08
CA THR A 59 -3.67 -16.26 4.46
C THR A 59 -3.27 -14.87 4.93
N THR A 60 -2.53 -14.12 4.10
CA THR A 60 -2.09 -12.76 4.43
C THR A 60 -3.26 -11.79 4.55
N ALA A 61 -4.31 -11.94 3.73
CA ALA A 61 -5.54 -11.14 3.87
C ALA A 61 -6.21 -11.36 5.23
N GLY A 62 -6.27 -12.60 5.71
CA GLY A 62 -6.77 -12.94 7.05
C GLY A 62 -5.91 -12.38 8.17
N LEU A 63 -4.58 -12.49 8.06
CA LEU A 63 -3.65 -11.92 9.03
C LEU A 63 -3.80 -10.40 9.11
N PHE A 64 -3.87 -9.71 7.97
CA PHE A 64 -4.08 -8.27 7.93
C PHE A 64 -5.41 -7.85 8.58
N ALA A 65 -6.49 -8.59 8.33
CA ALA A 65 -7.78 -8.32 8.98
C ALA A 65 -7.71 -8.41 10.51
N ASN A 66 -6.95 -9.40 11.03
CA ASN A 66 -6.66 -9.52 12.45
C ASN A 66 -5.76 -8.38 12.97
N ASP A 67 -4.74 -7.98 12.22
CA ASP A 67 -3.88 -6.85 12.59
C ASP A 67 -4.69 -5.55 12.74
N VAL A 68 -5.62 -5.31 11.82
CA VAL A 68 -6.53 -4.16 11.92
C VAL A 68 -7.43 -4.28 13.16
N LYS A 69 -7.92 -5.47 13.48
CA LYS A 69 -8.69 -5.72 14.71
C LYS A 69 -7.86 -5.43 15.96
N GLU A 70 -6.61 -5.88 15.99
CA GLU A 70 -5.71 -5.61 17.11
C GLU A 70 -5.46 -4.12 17.31
N VAL A 71 -5.36 -3.33 16.24
CA VAL A 71 -5.15 -1.88 16.34
C VAL A 71 -6.44 -1.13 16.62
N SER A 72 -7.57 -1.48 15.98
CA SER A 72 -8.80 -0.67 16.00
C SER A 72 -9.97 -1.27 16.76
N GLY A 73 -9.87 -2.52 17.18
CA GLY A 73 -11.01 -3.29 17.73
C GLY A 73 -12.01 -3.75 16.66
N GLN A 74 -11.80 -3.40 15.37
CA GLN A 74 -12.72 -3.68 14.26
C GLN A 74 -12.14 -4.74 13.31
N LEU A 75 -12.76 -5.92 13.24
CA LEU A 75 -12.37 -6.94 12.28
C LEU A 75 -12.85 -6.56 10.87
N LEU A 76 -11.94 -6.52 9.89
CA LEU A 76 -12.30 -6.35 8.49
C LEU A 76 -12.93 -7.62 7.91
N GLY A 77 -13.83 -7.45 6.94
CA GLY A 77 -14.28 -8.56 6.11
C GLY A 77 -13.15 -9.01 5.17
N VAL A 78 -13.09 -10.32 4.89
CA VAL A 78 -12.21 -10.90 3.87
C VAL A 78 -13.12 -11.69 2.93
N ALA A 79 -13.09 -11.35 1.65
CA ALA A 79 -13.98 -11.88 0.64
C ALA A 79 -13.22 -12.20 -0.66
N THR A 80 -13.84 -12.92 -1.56
CA THR A 80 -13.27 -13.23 -2.86
C THR A 80 -13.77 -12.27 -3.94
N THR A 81 -13.08 -12.19 -5.08
CA THR A 81 -13.49 -11.40 -6.26
C THR A 81 -14.82 -11.87 -6.87
N LYS A 82 -15.38 -12.99 -6.41
CA LYS A 82 -16.72 -13.46 -6.80
C LYS A 82 -17.86 -12.72 -6.09
N GLU A 83 -17.55 -12.07 -4.98
CA GLU A 83 -18.52 -11.31 -4.21
C GLU A 83 -18.58 -9.86 -4.68
N ALA A 84 -19.73 -9.21 -4.50
CA ALA A 84 -19.89 -7.83 -4.89
C ALA A 84 -18.95 -6.91 -4.07
N PRO A 85 -18.15 -6.04 -4.70
CA PRO A 85 -17.23 -5.19 -3.99
C PRO A 85 -17.94 -4.08 -3.22
N GLN A 86 -17.38 -3.71 -2.08
CA GLN A 86 -17.80 -2.52 -1.33
C GLN A 86 -17.27 -1.24 -2.00
N LYS A 87 -17.92 -0.09 -1.74
CA LYS A 87 -17.50 1.21 -2.27
C LYS A 87 -16.06 1.57 -1.95
N ASN A 88 -15.60 1.22 -0.74
CA ASN A 88 -14.22 1.33 -0.30
C ASN A 88 -13.70 -0.07 0.01
N CYS A 89 -12.72 -0.53 -0.73
CA CYS A 89 -12.21 -1.88 -0.57
C CYS A 89 -10.68 -1.94 -0.70
N ILE A 90 -10.13 -3.03 -0.21
CA ILE A 90 -8.73 -3.38 -0.40
C ILE A 90 -8.70 -4.53 -1.39
N ILE A 91 -7.87 -4.44 -2.41
CA ILE A 91 -7.69 -5.51 -3.40
C ILE A 91 -6.24 -5.94 -3.32
N ILE A 92 -6.02 -7.22 -2.99
CA ILE A 92 -4.68 -7.82 -2.94
C ILE A 92 -4.59 -8.93 -3.98
N GLY A 93 -3.45 -9.03 -4.65
CA GLY A 93 -3.19 -10.13 -5.56
C GLY A 93 -1.78 -10.18 -6.12
N THR A 94 -1.48 -11.33 -6.72
CA THR A 94 -0.26 -11.55 -7.49
C THR A 94 -0.50 -11.12 -8.93
N LEU A 95 0.47 -10.51 -9.56
CA LEU A 95 0.42 -10.09 -10.96
C LEU A 95 0.05 -11.27 -11.87
N GLY A 96 -1.02 -11.12 -12.67
CA GLY A 96 -1.55 -12.16 -13.55
C GLY A 96 -2.35 -13.27 -12.84
N HIS A 97 -2.66 -13.13 -11.56
CA HIS A 97 -3.45 -14.09 -10.78
C HIS A 97 -4.68 -13.49 -10.10
N ASN A 98 -5.05 -12.25 -10.44
CA ASN A 98 -6.24 -11.59 -9.90
C ASN A 98 -6.98 -10.86 -11.01
N GLU A 99 -8.19 -11.31 -11.32
CA GLU A 99 -9.00 -10.79 -12.44
C GLU A 99 -9.34 -9.30 -12.32
N TRP A 100 -9.54 -8.78 -11.10
CA TRP A 100 -9.83 -7.36 -10.91
C TRP A 100 -8.59 -6.49 -11.15
N ILE A 101 -7.42 -6.97 -10.73
CA ILE A 101 -6.13 -6.32 -11.02
C ILE A 101 -5.88 -6.31 -12.52
N ASP A 102 -6.08 -7.43 -13.20
CA ASP A 102 -5.88 -7.55 -14.64
C ASP A 102 -6.84 -6.63 -15.42
N GLN A 103 -8.10 -6.51 -14.98
CA GLN A 103 -9.05 -5.55 -15.56
C GLN A 103 -8.59 -4.09 -15.37
N MET A 104 -8.05 -3.73 -14.20
CA MET A 104 -7.53 -2.39 -13.95
C MET A 104 -6.31 -2.07 -14.82
N VAL A 105 -5.42 -3.04 -15.01
CA VAL A 105 -4.25 -2.94 -15.91
C VAL A 105 -4.70 -2.77 -17.35
N ALA A 106 -5.62 -3.60 -17.84
CA ALA A 106 -6.17 -3.51 -19.20
C ALA A 106 -6.84 -2.15 -19.47
N LYS A 107 -7.51 -1.59 -18.47
CA LYS A 107 -8.15 -0.25 -18.53
C LYS A 107 -7.17 0.90 -18.26
N LYS A 108 -5.88 0.64 -18.15
CA LYS A 108 -4.83 1.65 -17.85
C LYS A 108 -5.06 2.45 -16.55
N LYS A 109 -5.80 1.88 -15.61
CA LYS A 109 -6.04 2.47 -14.27
C LYS A 109 -4.93 2.12 -13.28
N LEU A 110 -4.18 1.06 -13.57
CA LEU A 110 -3.08 0.56 -12.77
C LEU A 110 -1.89 0.27 -13.67
N ASP A 111 -0.74 0.88 -13.35
CA ASP A 111 0.52 0.64 -14.06
C ASP A 111 1.38 -0.31 -13.23
N VAL A 112 1.52 -1.53 -13.72
CA VAL A 112 2.30 -2.62 -13.09
C VAL A 112 3.63 -2.89 -13.80
N GLU A 113 3.96 -2.11 -14.83
CA GLU A 113 5.20 -2.27 -15.59
C GLU A 113 6.44 -2.33 -14.68
N PRO A 114 6.53 -1.48 -13.62
CA PRO A 114 7.66 -1.53 -12.70
C PRO A 114 7.78 -2.82 -11.87
N LEU A 115 6.78 -3.70 -11.88
CA LEU A 115 6.83 -4.99 -11.17
C LEU A 115 7.27 -6.15 -12.07
N LYS A 116 7.20 -5.97 -13.39
CA LYS A 116 7.57 -7.04 -14.33
C LYS A 116 9.03 -7.43 -14.19
N ASN A 117 9.29 -8.73 -14.27
CA ASN A 117 10.63 -9.32 -14.15
C ASN A 117 11.36 -9.03 -12.82
N ARG A 118 10.62 -8.58 -11.80
CA ARG A 118 11.12 -8.42 -10.44
C ARG A 118 10.64 -9.56 -9.56
N TRP A 119 11.37 -9.82 -8.50
CA TRP A 119 11.00 -10.80 -7.49
C TRP A 119 10.74 -10.12 -6.15
N GLU A 120 9.77 -10.63 -5.39
CA GLU A 120 9.38 -10.14 -4.06
C GLU A 120 9.13 -8.61 -4.00
N SER A 121 8.83 -8.01 -5.13
CA SER A 121 8.48 -6.59 -5.22
C SER A 121 6.97 -6.40 -5.18
N TYR A 122 6.52 -5.25 -4.74
CA TYR A 122 5.10 -4.93 -4.68
C TYR A 122 4.81 -3.46 -4.97
N LEU A 123 3.60 -3.23 -5.43
CA LEU A 123 2.99 -1.91 -5.61
C LEU A 123 1.87 -1.74 -4.58
N VAL A 124 1.81 -0.58 -3.95
CA VAL A 124 0.64 -0.11 -3.18
C VAL A 124 0.17 1.18 -3.80
N GLN A 125 -1.09 1.24 -4.22
CA GLN A 125 -1.66 2.41 -4.87
C GLN A 125 -3.14 2.58 -4.52
N LEU A 126 -3.57 3.82 -4.31
CA LEU A 126 -4.98 4.17 -4.24
C LEU A 126 -5.51 4.38 -5.66
N VAL A 127 -6.49 3.57 -6.05
CA VAL A 127 -7.16 3.67 -7.35
C VAL A 127 -8.59 4.15 -7.16
N ARG A 128 -8.99 5.18 -7.91
CA ARG A 128 -10.35 5.72 -7.90
C ARG A 128 -11.18 5.08 -9.00
N ASN A 129 -12.43 4.80 -8.67
CA ASN A 129 -13.38 4.13 -9.59
C ASN A 129 -12.73 2.93 -10.29
N PRO A 130 -12.05 2.01 -9.53
CA PRO A 130 -11.32 0.89 -10.12
C PRO A 130 -12.25 -0.05 -10.89
N LEU A 131 -13.42 -0.32 -10.30
CA LEU A 131 -14.45 -1.23 -10.78
C LEU A 131 -15.83 -0.58 -10.68
N PRO A 132 -16.85 -1.07 -11.39
CA PRO A 132 -18.22 -0.61 -11.22
C PRO A 132 -18.66 -0.73 -9.75
N GLY A 133 -19.26 0.32 -9.20
CA GLY A 133 -19.72 0.36 -7.81
C GLY A 133 -18.66 0.58 -6.73
N VAL A 134 -17.38 0.73 -7.11
CA VAL A 134 -16.27 1.00 -6.18
C VAL A 134 -15.78 2.43 -6.36
N ASP A 135 -15.88 3.22 -5.31
CA ASP A 135 -15.42 4.61 -5.33
C ASP A 135 -13.88 4.70 -5.21
N LYS A 136 -13.32 3.93 -4.28
CA LYS A 136 -11.88 3.88 -4.03
C LYS A 136 -11.43 2.46 -3.67
N ALA A 137 -10.31 2.01 -4.21
CA ALA A 137 -9.64 0.80 -3.76
C ALA A 137 -8.19 1.09 -3.39
N LEU A 138 -7.77 0.55 -2.24
CA LEU A 138 -6.37 0.36 -1.93
C LEU A 138 -5.92 -0.93 -2.62
N VAL A 139 -5.11 -0.79 -3.66
CA VAL A 139 -4.67 -1.93 -4.48
C VAL A 139 -3.25 -2.29 -4.11
N ILE A 140 -3.05 -3.55 -3.75
CA ILE A 140 -1.76 -4.15 -3.43
C ILE A 140 -1.47 -5.24 -4.46
N VAL A 141 -0.41 -5.07 -5.26
CA VAL A 141 0.00 -6.04 -6.27
C VAL A 141 1.41 -6.48 -6.01
N GLY A 142 1.62 -7.79 -5.89
CA GLY A 142 2.95 -8.38 -5.86
C GLY A 142 3.45 -8.79 -7.24
N SER A 143 4.73 -8.64 -7.51
CA SER A 143 5.39 -9.23 -8.69
C SER A 143 5.29 -10.76 -8.69
N ASP A 144 5.23 -11.32 -7.48
CA ASP A 144 5.01 -12.73 -7.18
C ASP A 144 4.17 -12.87 -5.89
N ARG A 145 3.87 -14.11 -5.49
CA ARG A 145 3.08 -14.42 -4.29
C ARG A 145 3.66 -13.85 -2.99
N ARG A 146 5.00 -13.80 -2.87
CA ARG A 146 5.68 -13.26 -1.69
C ARG A 146 5.63 -11.73 -1.70
N GLY A 147 5.81 -11.12 -2.86
CA GLY A 147 5.64 -9.69 -3.04
C GLY A 147 4.23 -9.22 -2.64
N ALA A 148 3.18 -9.95 -3.04
CA ALA A 148 1.81 -9.64 -2.61
C ALA A 148 1.66 -9.68 -1.09
N ALA A 149 2.17 -10.74 -0.44
CA ALA A 149 2.15 -10.85 1.02
C ALA A 149 2.92 -9.71 1.70
N TYR A 150 4.14 -9.42 1.24
CA TYR A 150 4.95 -8.32 1.79
C TYR A 150 4.30 -6.95 1.60
N GLY A 151 3.62 -6.74 0.49
CA GLY A 151 2.89 -5.52 0.23
C GLY A 151 1.79 -5.28 1.27
N LEU A 152 0.97 -6.28 1.58
CA LEU A 152 -0.08 -6.14 2.57
C LEU A 152 0.49 -6.04 4.00
N LEU A 153 1.51 -6.83 4.34
CA LEU A 153 2.19 -6.75 5.65
C LEU A 153 2.92 -5.41 5.85
N SER A 154 3.35 -4.74 4.77
CA SER A 154 3.88 -3.38 4.88
C SER A 154 2.82 -2.38 5.33
N VAL A 155 1.55 -2.61 4.96
CA VAL A 155 0.41 -1.82 5.45
C VAL A 155 0.14 -2.14 6.92
N SER A 156 0.20 -3.42 7.35
CA SER A 156 0.13 -3.82 8.77
C SER A 156 1.17 -3.05 9.60
N ARG A 157 2.39 -3.00 9.12
CA ARG A 157 3.47 -2.23 9.76
C ARG A 157 3.16 -0.74 9.84
N THR A 158 2.60 -0.18 8.79
CA THR A 158 2.21 1.25 8.73
C THR A 158 1.13 1.59 9.75
N ILE A 159 0.16 0.70 9.99
CA ILE A 159 -0.88 0.94 10.99
C ILE A 159 -0.41 0.74 12.42
N GLY A 160 0.79 0.20 12.63
CA GLY A 160 1.44 0.09 13.93
C GLY A 160 1.61 -1.34 14.46
N VAL A 161 1.42 -2.36 13.61
CA VAL A 161 1.72 -3.75 13.98
C VAL A 161 3.18 -4.04 13.67
N SER A 162 3.99 -4.13 14.72
CA SER A 162 5.41 -4.44 14.59
C SER A 162 5.63 -5.90 14.22
N PRO A 163 6.58 -6.24 13.32
CA PRO A 163 7.02 -7.63 13.13
C PRO A 163 7.52 -8.29 14.42
N TRP A 164 7.95 -7.49 15.40
CA TRP A 164 8.44 -7.93 16.70
C TRP A 164 7.33 -8.13 17.74
N TYR A 165 6.06 -7.93 17.37
CA TYR A 165 4.90 -8.10 18.26
C TYR A 165 4.91 -9.48 18.97
N TRP A 166 5.21 -10.54 18.21
CA TRP A 166 5.25 -11.90 18.72
C TRP A 166 6.51 -12.27 19.51
N TRP A 167 7.63 -11.55 19.28
CA TRP A 167 8.93 -11.96 19.78
C TRP A 167 9.49 -11.03 20.87
N ALA A 168 9.06 -9.79 20.90
CA ALA A 168 9.63 -8.77 21.76
C ALA A 168 8.56 -7.95 22.50
N ASP A 169 7.34 -8.48 22.65
CA ASP A 169 6.22 -7.83 23.36
C ASP A 169 6.03 -6.36 22.94
N ALA A 170 6.29 -6.05 21.66
CA ALA A 170 6.13 -4.70 21.15
C ALA A 170 4.63 -4.29 21.22
N PRO A 171 4.24 -3.31 22.05
CA PRO A 171 2.84 -3.02 22.29
C PRO A 171 2.17 -2.42 21.06
N ILE A 172 0.94 -2.85 20.79
CA ILE A 172 0.09 -2.25 19.77
C ILE A 172 -0.63 -1.04 20.36
N ILE A 173 -0.43 0.13 19.75
CA ILE A 173 -1.13 1.35 20.14
C ILE A 173 -2.52 1.34 19.51
N LYS A 174 -3.55 1.30 20.34
CA LYS A 174 -4.96 1.29 19.89
C LYS A 174 -5.35 2.62 19.23
N LYS A 175 -6.16 2.55 18.19
CA LYS A 175 -6.69 3.69 17.44
C LYS A 175 -8.13 3.40 17.01
N ASP A 176 -9.06 4.28 17.32
CA ASP A 176 -10.49 4.12 16.98
C ASP A 176 -10.77 4.23 15.48
N GLN A 177 -9.93 4.93 14.75
CA GLN A 177 -10.04 5.13 13.31
C GLN A 177 -8.67 4.94 12.65
N LEU A 178 -8.69 4.37 11.44
CA LEU A 178 -7.49 4.13 10.65
C LEU A 178 -7.67 4.70 9.25
N HIS A 179 -6.93 5.75 8.97
CA HIS A 179 -6.87 6.37 7.66
C HIS A 179 -5.44 6.32 7.14
N LEU A 180 -5.27 5.94 5.89
CA LEU A 180 -3.99 5.87 5.20
C LEU A 180 -3.88 7.00 4.19
N LYS A 181 -2.80 7.76 4.22
CA LYS A 181 -2.38 8.58 3.10
C LYS A 181 -1.57 7.69 2.17
N VAL A 182 -2.04 7.55 0.93
CA VAL A 182 -1.47 6.62 -0.03
C VAL A 182 -1.16 7.37 -1.32
N ASP A 183 0.12 7.49 -1.61
CA ASP A 183 0.61 7.80 -2.93
C ASP A 183 0.98 6.47 -3.63
N LYS A 184 1.35 6.50 -4.92
CA LYS A 184 1.87 5.31 -5.60
C LYS A 184 3.21 4.93 -4.96
N TYR A 185 3.28 3.77 -4.30
CA TYR A 185 4.50 3.23 -3.73
C TYR A 185 4.90 1.92 -4.43
N ILE A 186 6.15 1.81 -4.80
CA ILE A 186 6.72 0.61 -5.39
C ILE A 186 7.93 0.22 -4.54
N SER A 187 7.93 -1.01 -4.02
CA SER A 187 9.07 -1.51 -3.28
C SER A 187 10.28 -1.73 -4.19
N LYS A 188 11.46 -1.57 -3.62
CA LYS A 188 12.68 -2.04 -4.30
C LYS A 188 12.72 -3.56 -4.26
N GLU A 189 13.31 -4.16 -5.28
CA GLU A 189 13.67 -5.56 -5.26
C GLU A 189 14.69 -5.82 -4.14
N PRO A 190 14.58 -6.93 -3.41
CA PRO A 190 15.57 -7.29 -2.40
C PRO A 190 16.94 -7.48 -3.02
N THR A 191 17.98 -6.98 -2.34
CA THR A 191 19.37 -7.11 -2.79
C THR A 191 19.93 -8.53 -2.61
N VAL A 192 19.31 -9.34 -1.74
CA VAL A 192 19.72 -10.72 -1.44
C VAL A 192 18.62 -11.68 -1.83
N LYS A 193 18.90 -12.59 -2.75
CA LYS A 193 17.94 -13.56 -3.31
C LYS A 193 17.49 -14.61 -2.29
N TYR A 194 18.38 -15.08 -1.45
CA TYR A 194 18.10 -16.08 -0.42
C TYR A 194 18.20 -15.41 0.95
N ARG A 195 17.03 -15.21 1.55
CA ARG A 195 16.89 -14.71 2.92
C ARG A 195 16.25 -15.83 3.73
N GLY A 196 17.06 -16.44 4.59
CA GLY A 196 16.63 -17.46 5.55
C GLY A 196 15.79 -16.89 6.67
#